data_1c1712345c9ed4a590a1dedc2c3ae92a
#
_entry.id   1c1712345c9ed4a590a1dedc2c3ae92a
#
_cell.length_a   1.000
_cell.length_b   1.000
_cell.length_c   1.000
_cell.angle_alpha   90.00
_cell.angle_beta   90.00
_cell.angle_gamma   90.00
#
_symmetry.space_group_name_H-M   'P 1'
#
loop_
_entity.id
_entity.type
_entity.pdbx_description
1 polymer ?
#
loop_
_entity_poly.entity_id
_entity_poly.type
_entity_poly.pdbx_seq_one_letter_code
_entity_poly.pdbx_strand_id
1 'polypeptide(L)'
;MKKHLLLLIYLLVTISSFAQERLYTDKEHGGAENGVFGKINDEINVSPTGQLSYEIPIPALPGTGGMKPNLSVCYNSSTKNGLAGYGFDLMGLSIISRIPSDRFHDGMSTAIDFTSHDHFALDGQRLINYSYSYDTETEYRTENNSFAKILANGKSTNPTSFTVYT
;
A
#
# COMPACT_ATOMS: atom_id res chain seq x y z
N MET A 1 33.53 -3.75 63.32
CA MET A 1 33.07 -4.46 62.11
C MET A 1 31.63 -4.14 61.74
N LYS A 2 30.63 -4.20 62.61
CA LYS A 2 29.20 -3.93 62.29
C LYS A 2 28.93 -2.51 61.75
N LYS A 3 29.62 -1.47 62.27
CA LYS A 3 29.44 -0.08 61.82
C LYS A 3 29.89 0.15 60.37
N HIS A 4 30.98 -0.47 59.96
CA HIS A 4 31.47 -0.34 58.56
C HIS A 4 30.60 -1.11 57.58
N LEU A 5 30.00 -2.23 58.00
CA LEU A 5 29.07 -2.99 57.19
C LEU A 5 27.78 -2.20 56.91
N LEU A 6 27.23 -1.52 57.91
CA LEU A 6 26.06 -0.65 57.78
C LEU A 6 26.33 0.54 56.85
N LEU A 7 27.53 1.14 56.92
CA LEU A 7 27.92 2.27 56.10
C LEU A 7 28.09 1.83 54.63
N LEU A 8 28.60 0.62 54.40
CA LEU A 8 28.74 0.04 53.06
C LEU A 8 27.39 -0.30 52.42
N ILE A 9 26.44 -0.82 53.21
CA ILE A 9 25.05 -1.07 52.77
C ILE A 9 24.33 0.24 52.43
N TYR A 10 24.53 1.28 53.25
CA TYR A 10 23.91 2.59 52.98
C TYR A 10 24.46 3.22 51.71
N LEU A 11 25.78 3.12 51.47
CA LEU A 11 26.44 3.58 50.27
C LEU A 11 25.94 2.82 49.02
N LEU A 12 25.74 1.51 49.12
CA LEU A 12 25.21 0.67 48.01
C LEU A 12 23.79 1.02 47.66
N VAL A 13 22.94 1.30 48.66
CA VAL A 13 21.53 1.72 48.45
C VAL A 13 21.44 3.11 47.81
N THR A 14 22.34 4.06 48.19
CA THR A 14 22.35 5.39 47.59
C THR A 14 22.83 5.35 46.14
N ILE A 15 23.77 4.49 45.77
CA ILE A 15 24.26 4.33 44.42
C ILE A 15 23.17 3.72 43.52
N SER A 16 22.37 2.77 44.03
CA SER A 16 21.24 2.19 43.26
C SER A 16 20.11 3.20 43.02
N SER A 17 19.91 4.17 43.90
CA SER A 17 18.91 5.23 43.69
C SER A 17 19.28 6.23 42.61
N PHE A 18 20.57 6.45 42.34
CA PHE A 18 21.01 7.31 41.25
C PHE A 18 21.02 6.62 39.86
N ALA A 19 20.93 5.30 39.85
CA ALA A 19 20.91 4.55 38.58
C ALA A 19 19.52 4.50 37.91
N GLN A 20 18.47 4.91 38.60
CA GLN A 20 17.10 4.83 38.08
C GLN A 20 16.59 6.13 37.46
N GLU A 21 17.29 7.22 37.50
CA GLU A 21 16.83 8.50 36.97
C GLU A 21 17.38 8.81 35.56
N ARG A 22 17.85 7.79 34.85
CA ARG A 22 17.97 7.81 33.38
C ARG A 22 16.88 6.98 32.74
N LEU A 23 15.68 7.07 33.26
CA LEU A 23 14.49 6.78 32.50
C LEU A 23 14.37 7.89 31.44
N TYR A 24 14.77 7.52 30.23
CA TYR A 24 14.20 7.94 28.98
C TYR A 24 13.30 9.20 29.15
N THR A 25 13.94 10.35 29.35
CA THR A 25 13.28 11.56 28.90
C THR A 25 13.14 11.37 27.43
N ASP A 26 11.91 11.23 26.95
CA ASP A 26 11.52 11.50 25.59
C ASP A 26 12.07 12.88 25.22
N LYS A 27 13.38 12.93 24.91
CA LYS A 27 13.86 13.99 24.05
C LYS A 27 13.16 13.68 22.73
N GLU A 28 12.03 14.36 22.55
CA GLU A 28 11.52 14.62 21.23
C GLU A 28 12.73 14.79 20.34
N HIS A 29 12.95 13.83 19.45
CA HIS A 29 14.10 13.88 18.56
C HIS A 29 13.95 15.14 17.73
N GLY A 30 14.66 16.22 18.18
CA GLY A 30 15.04 17.34 17.33
C GLY A 30 14.01 17.90 16.36
N GLY A 31 12.76 17.96 16.77
CA GLY A 31 11.81 18.80 16.07
C GLY A 31 12.17 20.25 16.38
N ALA A 32 12.39 21.07 15.36
CA ALA A 32 12.51 22.50 15.53
C ALA A 32 11.39 22.98 16.47
N GLU A 33 11.69 23.85 17.40
CA GLU A 33 10.79 24.34 18.47
C GLU A 33 9.44 24.89 18.00
N ASN A 34 9.16 24.91 16.69
CA ASN A 34 7.91 25.27 16.04
C ASN A 34 7.57 24.38 14.82
N GLY A 35 8.26 23.24 14.68
CA GLY A 35 7.90 22.27 13.67
C GLY A 35 6.70 21.46 14.16
N VAL A 36 5.51 21.84 13.78
CA VAL A 36 4.36 20.95 13.82
C VAL A 36 4.68 19.81 12.84
N PHE A 37 5.38 18.78 13.32
CA PHE A 37 5.35 17.51 12.63
C PHE A 37 3.90 17.10 12.60
N GLY A 38 3.29 17.17 11.42
CA GLY A 38 1.90 16.85 11.26
C GLY A 38 1.65 15.47 11.89
N LYS A 39 0.69 15.40 12.79
CA LYS A 39 0.19 14.13 13.27
C LYS A 39 -0.17 13.32 12.03
N ILE A 40 0.44 12.15 11.85
CA ILE A 40 -0.03 11.20 10.86
C ILE A 40 -1.42 10.80 11.34
N ASN A 41 -2.45 11.21 10.60
CA ASN A 41 -3.81 10.77 10.86
C ASN A 41 -3.88 9.33 10.34
N ASP A 42 -3.57 8.41 11.22
CA ASP A 42 -3.63 6.99 11.00
C ASP A 42 -4.96 6.43 11.53
N GLU A 43 -5.47 5.44 10.85
CA GLU A 43 -6.64 4.69 11.29
C GLU A 43 -6.26 3.22 11.46
N ILE A 44 -6.39 2.73 12.69
CA ILE A 44 -6.20 1.32 13.03
C ILE A 44 -7.58 0.71 13.19
N ASN A 45 -7.86 -0.35 12.45
CA ASN A 45 -9.10 -1.09 12.53
C ASN A 45 -8.83 -2.59 12.71
N VAL A 46 -9.60 -3.21 13.58
CA VAL A 46 -9.58 -4.67 13.78
C VAL A 46 -10.95 -5.22 13.43
N SER A 47 -11.02 -6.06 12.42
CA SER A 47 -12.28 -6.68 11.99
C SER A 47 -12.77 -7.70 13.05
N PRO A 48 -14.06 -8.07 13.04
CA PRO A 48 -14.59 -9.12 13.92
C PRO A 48 -13.89 -10.47 13.75
N THR A 49 -13.23 -10.70 12.62
CA THR A 49 -12.44 -11.91 12.33
C THR A 49 -11.00 -11.84 12.82
N GLY A 50 -10.61 -10.76 13.52
CA GLY A 50 -9.26 -10.54 14.03
C GLY A 50 -8.26 -10.02 12.99
N GLN A 51 -8.72 -9.57 11.82
CA GLN A 51 -7.87 -8.99 10.79
C GLN A 51 -7.53 -7.55 11.16
N LEU A 52 -6.24 -7.25 11.26
CA LEU A 52 -5.74 -5.90 11.49
C LEU A 52 -5.60 -5.18 10.15
N SER A 53 -6.15 -3.99 10.06
CA SER A 53 -5.90 -3.03 8.99
C SER A 53 -5.37 -1.72 9.56
N TYR A 54 -4.45 -1.11 8.84
CA TYR A 54 -3.83 0.16 9.20
C TYR A 54 -3.66 1.01 7.96
N GLU A 55 -4.15 2.24 7.99
CA GLU A 55 -4.10 3.14 6.86
C GLU A 55 -3.31 4.41 7.20
N ILE A 56 -2.34 4.74 6.34
CA ILE A 56 -1.51 5.94 6.42
C ILE A 56 -1.80 6.79 5.20
N PRO A 57 -2.53 7.91 5.33
CA PRO A 57 -2.79 8.80 4.21
C PRO A 57 -1.50 9.49 3.75
N ILE A 58 -1.30 9.55 2.44
CA ILE A 58 -0.19 10.29 1.83
C ILE A 58 -0.69 11.72 1.52
N PRO A 59 -0.16 12.75 2.17
CA PRO A 59 -0.56 14.12 1.89
C PRO A 59 -0.13 14.52 0.48
N ALA A 60 -1.08 14.77 -0.39
CA ALA A 60 -0.86 15.32 -1.72
C ALA A 60 -1.20 16.81 -1.77
N LEU A 61 -0.41 17.58 -2.51
CA LEU A 61 -0.72 18.98 -2.75
C LEU A 61 -1.94 19.10 -3.67
N PRO A 62 -2.85 20.04 -3.41
CA PRO A 62 -3.99 20.27 -4.28
C PRO A 62 -3.53 20.82 -5.64
N GLY A 63 -4.10 20.29 -6.71
CA GLY A 63 -3.94 20.78 -8.07
C GLY A 63 -4.97 21.86 -8.43
N THR A 64 -5.16 22.05 -9.74
CA THR A 64 -6.13 23.00 -10.28
C THR A 64 -7.54 22.65 -9.81
N GLY A 65 -8.28 23.67 -9.33
CA GLY A 65 -9.63 23.48 -8.83
C GLY A 65 -9.74 22.71 -7.51
N GLY A 66 -8.63 22.55 -6.78
CA GLY A 66 -8.60 21.82 -5.51
C GLY A 66 -8.58 20.30 -5.65
N MET A 67 -8.49 19.78 -6.87
CA MET A 67 -8.37 18.32 -7.11
C MET A 67 -7.06 17.79 -6.56
N LYS A 68 -7.12 16.73 -5.79
CA LYS A 68 -5.95 16.03 -5.27
C LYS A 68 -6.20 14.51 -5.30
N PRO A 69 -5.17 13.70 -5.57
CA PRO A 69 -5.30 12.26 -5.44
C PRO A 69 -5.49 11.89 -3.96
N ASN A 70 -6.38 10.95 -3.68
CA ASN A 70 -6.54 10.39 -2.34
C ASN A 70 -5.69 9.12 -2.25
N LEU A 71 -4.43 9.30 -1.89
CA LEU A 71 -3.45 8.22 -1.80
C LEU A 71 -3.24 7.81 -0.34
N SER A 72 -3.14 6.52 -0.11
CA SER A 72 -2.77 5.97 1.20
C SER A 72 -1.94 4.70 1.07
N VAL A 73 -1.09 4.45 2.06
CA VAL A 73 -0.45 3.15 2.25
C VAL A 73 -1.29 2.37 3.25
N CYS A 74 -1.79 1.21 2.83
CA CYS A 74 -2.63 0.36 3.67
C CYS A 74 -1.89 -0.91 4.04
N TYR A 75 -1.88 -1.24 5.31
CA TYR A 75 -1.48 -2.56 5.81
C TYR A 75 -2.69 -3.42 6.07
N ASN A 76 -2.58 -4.69 5.73
CA ASN A 76 -3.61 -5.67 6.04
C ASN A 76 -2.96 -7.00 6.41
N SER A 77 -3.26 -7.49 7.62
CA SER A 77 -2.61 -8.69 8.16
C SER A 77 -2.94 -9.99 7.42
N SER A 78 -3.99 -10.01 6.60
CA SER A 78 -4.38 -11.18 5.80
C SER A 78 -3.95 -11.10 4.33
N THR A 79 -3.40 -9.95 3.89
CA THR A 79 -2.93 -9.77 2.52
C THR A 79 -1.50 -10.29 2.39
N LYS A 80 -1.18 -10.81 1.20
CA LYS A 80 0.18 -11.24 0.84
C LYS A 80 1.01 -10.04 0.38
N ASN A 81 1.91 -10.23 -0.60
CA ASN A 81 2.69 -9.14 -1.17
C ASN A 81 1.79 -8.21 -1.97
N GLY A 82 1.74 -6.94 -1.57
CA GLY A 82 1.18 -5.84 -2.34
C GLY A 82 2.29 -4.98 -2.96
N LEU A 83 1.94 -3.84 -3.54
CA LEU A 83 2.88 -2.93 -4.20
C LEU A 83 3.93 -2.35 -3.24
N ALA A 84 3.58 -2.15 -1.98
CA ALA A 84 4.46 -1.56 -0.96
C ALA A 84 5.14 -2.62 -0.06
N GLY A 85 4.97 -3.91 -0.36
CA GLY A 85 5.61 -5.01 0.36
C GLY A 85 4.61 -6.01 0.97
N TYR A 86 5.11 -6.91 1.82
CA TYR A 86 4.26 -7.94 2.42
C TYR A 86 3.24 -7.35 3.38
N GLY A 87 1.96 -7.56 3.09
CA GLY A 87 0.85 -6.99 3.84
C GLY A 87 0.57 -5.52 3.53
N PHE A 88 1.45 -4.82 2.80
CA PHE A 88 1.29 -3.40 2.46
C PHE A 88 0.89 -3.21 1.00
N ASP A 89 -0.07 -2.33 0.79
CA ASP A 89 -0.49 -1.94 -0.55
C ASP A 89 -0.67 -0.42 -0.66
N LEU A 90 -0.64 0.10 -1.88
CA LEU A 90 -0.86 1.50 -2.18
C LEU A 90 -2.28 1.68 -2.73
N MET A 91 -3.11 2.40 -1.99
CA MET A 91 -4.49 2.67 -2.34
C MET A 91 -4.63 4.03 -3.04
N GLY A 92 -5.68 4.17 -3.84
CA GLY A 92 -5.99 5.41 -4.57
C GLY A 92 -5.32 5.55 -5.93
N LEU A 93 -4.61 4.50 -6.39
CA LEU A 93 -4.13 4.38 -7.76
C LEU A 93 -4.95 3.33 -8.51
N SER A 94 -5.33 3.65 -9.74
CA SER A 94 -5.85 2.65 -10.67
C SER A 94 -4.71 1.93 -11.36
N ILE A 95 -4.79 0.60 -11.40
CA ILE A 95 -3.73 -0.26 -11.91
C ILE A 95 -4.27 -1.16 -13.00
N ILE A 96 -3.61 -1.16 -14.16
CA ILE A 96 -3.83 -2.18 -15.16
C ILE A 96 -2.77 -3.26 -14.99
N SER A 97 -3.21 -4.47 -14.69
CA SER A 97 -2.36 -5.64 -14.51
C SER A 97 -2.66 -6.70 -15.57
N ARG A 98 -1.64 -7.50 -15.88
CA ARG A 98 -1.80 -8.70 -16.69
C ARG A 98 -2.34 -9.82 -15.80
N ILE A 99 -3.32 -10.55 -16.32
CA ILE A 99 -3.94 -11.68 -15.63
C ILE A 99 -3.87 -12.94 -16.49
N PRO A 100 -3.82 -14.12 -15.88
CA PRO A 100 -3.81 -15.38 -16.61
C PRO A 100 -5.19 -15.68 -17.22
N SER A 101 -5.22 -16.62 -18.15
CA SER A 101 -6.48 -17.24 -18.59
C SER A 101 -7.13 -18.01 -17.46
N ASP A 102 -8.43 -17.97 -17.40
CA ASP A 102 -9.23 -18.76 -16.48
C ASP A 102 -10.23 -19.69 -17.20
N ARG A 103 -10.63 -20.74 -16.50
CA ARG A 103 -11.48 -21.78 -17.11
C ARG A 103 -12.88 -21.27 -17.44
N PHE A 104 -13.37 -20.29 -16.73
CA PHE A 104 -14.73 -19.77 -16.91
C PHE A 104 -14.84 -18.93 -18.19
N HIS A 105 -13.87 -18.03 -18.41
CA HIS A 105 -13.89 -17.11 -19.56
C HIS A 105 -13.24 -17.70 -20.80
N ASP A 106 -12.18 -18.50 -20.64
CA ASP A 106 -11.29 -18.90 -21.73
C ASP A 106 -11.35 -20.41 -22.01
N GLY A 107 -12.08 -21.18 -21.19
CA GLY A 107 -12.15 -22.64 -21.28
C GLY A 107 -10.86 -23.34 -20.84
N MET A 108 -9.80 -22.62 -20.56
CA MET A 108 -8.50 -23.12 -20.09
C MET A 108 -7.99 -22.27 -18.93
N SER A 109 -7.09 -22.83 -18.14
CA SER A 109 -6.38 -22.11 -17.08
C SER A 109 -4.89 -22.22 -17.33
N THR A 110 -4.22 -21.10 -17.54
CA THR A 110 -2.79 -21.01 -17.78
C THR A 110 -2.16 -20.04 -16.78
N ALA A 111 -0.84 -20.15 -16.58
CA ALA A 111 -0.10 -19.08 -15.93
C ALA A 111 0.13 -17.93 -16.90
N ILE A 112 0.52 -16.76 -16.40
CA ILE A 112 0.96 -15.62 -17.23
C ILE A 112 2.21 -16.05 -18.00
N ASP A 113 2.14 -16.01 -19.33
CA ASP A 113 3.22 -16.44 -20.24
C ASP A 113 3.61 -15.37 -21.28
N PHE A 114 3.02 -14.18 -21.20
CA PHE A 114 3.23 -13.04 -22.11
C PHE A 114 2.84 -13.34 -23.56
N THR A 115 1.90 -14.26 -23.75
CA THR A 115 1.34 -14.59 -25.06
C THR A 115 -0.08 -14.03 -25.24
N SER A 116 -0.75 -14.45 -26.30
CA SER A 116 -2.15 -14.10 -26.56
C SER A 116 -3.15 -14.75 -25.60
N HIS A 117 -2.71 -15.65 -24.73
CA HIS A 117 -3.55 -16.27 -23.72
C HIS A 117 -3.70 -15.41 -22.47
N ASP A 118 -2.84 -14.42 -22.31
CA ASP A 118 -2.94 -13.49 -21.20
C ASP A 118 -3.99 -12.42 -21.49
N HIS A 119 -4.60 -11.97 -20.43
CA HIS A 119 -5.58 -10.89 -20.45
C HIS A 119 -5.12 -9.73 -19.57
N PHE A 120 -5.91 -8.67 -19.55
CA PHE A 120 -5.66 -7.51 -18.70
C PHE A 120 -6.83 -7.28 -17.76
N ALA A 121 -6.55 -6.68 -16.61
CA ALA A 121 -7.55 -6.25 -15.64
C ALA A 121 -7.26 -4.81 -15.22
N LEU A 122 -8.30 -3.99 -15.11
CA LEU A 122 -8.26 -2.67 -14.49
C LEU A 122 -8.82 -2.79 -13.08
N ASP A 123 -8.02 -2.51 -12.07
CA ASP A 123 -8.38 -2.60 -10.64
C ASP A 123 -9.03 -3.95 -10.27
N GLY A 124 -8.49 -5.04 -10.84
CA GLY A 124 -8.98 -6.39 -10.64
C GLY A 124 -10.17 -6.78 -11.51
N GLN A 125 -10.77 -5.87 -12.25
CA GLN A 125 -11.84 -6.17 -13.21
C GLN A 125 -11.27 -6.56 -14.56
N ARG A 126 -11.63 -7.74 -15.05
CA ARG A 126 -11.19 -8.23 -16.35
C ARG A 126 -11.58 -7.25 -17.47
N LEU A 127 -10.66 -7.01 -18.39
CA LEU A 127 -10.89 -6.24 -19.60
C LEU A 127 -11.29 -7.16 -20.75
N ILE A 128 -12.43 -6.83 -21.35
CA ILE A 128 -12.97 -7.53 -22.51
C ILE A 128 -12.57 -6.76 -23.76
N ASN A 129 -12.02 -7.46 -24.73
CA ASN A 129 -11.66 -6.89 -26.02
C ASN A 129 -12.94 -6.51 -26.79
N TYR A 130 -13.10 -5.23 -27.06
CA TYR A 130 -14.24 -4.68 -27.81
C TYR A 130 -13.96 -4.52 -29.30
N SER A 131 -12.75 -4.08 -29.63
CA SER A 131 -12.31 -3.92 -31.02
C SER A 131 -10.84 -4.29 -31.12
N TYR A 132 -10.53 -5.21 -32.02
CA TYR A 132 -9.20 -5.79 -32.16
C TYR A 132 -8.45 -5.20 -33.35
N SER A 133 -7.30 -4.60 -33.08
CA SER A 133 -6.30 -4.31 -34.09
C SER A 133 -4.94 -4.86 -33.60
N TYR A 134 -4.38 -5.80 -34.34
CA TYR A 134 -3.20 -6.55 -33.89
C TYR A 134 -1.97 -5.67 -33.62
N ASP A 135 -1.75 -4.65 -34.42
CA ASP A 135 -0.47 -3.94 -34.45
C ASP A 135 -0.53 -2.48 -33.95
N THR A 136 -1.70 -1.90 -33.77
CA THR A 136 -1.81 -0.46 -33.51
C THR A 136 -2.50 -0.10 -32.20
N GLU A 137 -3.77 -0.43 -32.09
CA GLU A 137 -4.59 -0.03 -30.97
C GLU A 137 -5.71 -1.04 -30.74
N THR A 138 -5.85 -1.47 -29.50
CA THR A 138 -6.93 -2.37 -29.10
C THR A 138 -7.83 -1.68 -28.10
N GLU A 139 -9.14 -1.64 -28.37
CA GLU A 139 -10.11 -1.10 -27.44
C GLU A 139 -10.63 -2.19 -26.49
N TYR A 140 -10.60 -1.88 -25.20
CA TYR A 140 -11.12 -2.72 -24.15
C TYR A 140 -12.25 -2.03 -23.39
N ARG A 141 -13.12 -2.85 -22.80
CA ARG A 141 -14.15 -2.46 -21.85
C ARG A 141 -14.02 -3.31 -20.59
N THR A 142 -14.46 -2.80 -19.47
CA THR A 142 -14.54 -3.59 -18.24
C THR A 142 -15.66 -4.61 -18.33
N GLU A 143 -15.46 -5.82 -17.81
CA GLU A 143 -16.47 -6.88 -17.77
C GLU A 143 -17.75 -6.42 -17.08
N ASN A 144 -17.63 -5.82 -15.90
CA ASN A 144 -18.71 -5.06 -15.29
C ASN A 144 -18.71 -3.67 -15.92
N ASN A 145 -19.70 -3.38 -16.76
CA ASN A 145 -19.72 -2.16 -17.55
C ASN A 145 -19.69 -0.90 -16.68
N SER A 146 -18.52 -0.28 -16.62
CA SER A 146 -18.28 1.02 -15.96
C SER A 146 -18.40 2.21 -16.92
N PHE A 147 -18.76 1.95 -18.19
CA PHE A 147 -18.72 2.90 -19.31
C PHE A 147 -17.31 3.42 -19.64
N ALA A 148 -16.29 2.97 -18.94
CA ALA A 148 -14.91 3.32 -19.26
C ALA A 148 -14.48 2.73 -20.61
N LYS A 149 -13.80 3.54 -21.40
CA LYS A 149 -13.12 3.11 -22.62
C LYS A 149 -11.62 3.03 -22.34
N ILE A 150 -11.02 1.87 -22.58
CA ILE A 150 -9.58 1.66 -22.38
C ILE A 150 -8.94 1.37 -23.74
N LEU A 151 -7.97 2.16 -24.13
CA LEU A 151 -7.18 1.95 -25.32
C LEU A 151 -5.80 1.43 -24.96
N ALA A 152 -5.44 0.28 -25.49
CA ALA A 152 -4.10 -0.29 -25.39
C ALA A 152 -3.35 0.01 -26.68
N ASN A 153 -2.24 0.72 -26.60
CA ASN A 153 -1.42 1.08 -27.73
C ASN A 153 -0.31 0.04 -27.93
N GLY A 154 -0.06 -0.32 -29.20
CA GLY A 154 0.93 -1.32 -29.59
C GLY A 154 0.33 -2.71 -29.79
N LYS A 155 1.18 -3.73 -29.74
CA LYS A 155 0.74 -5.11 -29.97
C LYS A 155 -0.20 -5.57 -28.89
N SER A 156 -1.31 -6.19 -29.26
CA SER A 156 -2.32 -6.70 -28.32
C SER A 156 -1.76 -7.65 -27.25
N THR A 157 -0.72 -8.42 -27.58
CA THR A 157 -0.04 -9.32 -26.64
C THR A 157 0.92 -8.60 -25.69
N ASN A 158 1.44 -7.44 -26.09
CA ASN A 158 2.38 -6.66 -25.29
C ASN A 158 2.22 -5.16 -25.56
N PRO A 159 1.15 -4.54 -25.03
CA PRO A 159 0.93 -3.11 -25.18
C PRO A 159 2.05 -2.29 -24.55
N THR A 160 2.35 -1.16 -25.16
CA THR A 160 3.35 -0.20 -24.65
C THR A 160 2.78 0.79 -23.67
N SER A 161 1.47 1.07 -23.78
CA SER A 161 0.76 1.98 -22.88
C SER A 161 -0.73 1.72 -22.91
N PHE A 162 -1.41 2.21 -21.88
CA PHE A 162 -2.87 2.22 -21.80
C PHE A 162 -3.36 3.65 -21.56
N THR A 163 -4.48 3.99 -22.17
CA THR A 163 -5.21 5.24 -21.93
C THR A 163 -6.62 4.91 -21.48
N VAL A 164 -7.02 5.40 -20.32
CA VAL A 164 -8.35 5.18 -19.75
C VAL A 164 -9.18 6.44 -19.88
N TYR A 165 -10.35 6.32 -20.47
CA TYR A 165 -11.37 7.37 -20.57
C TYR A 165 -12.56 6.96 -19.68
N THR A 166 -12.90 7.81 -18.73
CA THR A 166 -14.01 7.63 -17.78
C THR A 166 -15.10 8.67 -17.98
#